data_f78cb6f3ac62f2bae5bf7bf8afef131b
#
_entry.id   f78cb6f3ac62f2bae5bf7bf8afef131b
#
_cell.length_a   1.000
_cell.length_b   1.000
_cell.length_c   1.000
_cell.angle_alpha   90.00
_cell.angle_beta   90.00
_cell.angle_gamma   90.00
#
_symmetry.space_group_name_H-M   'P 1'
#
loop_
_entity.id
_entity.type
_entity.pdbx_description
1 polymer ?
#
loop_
_entity_poly.entity_id
_entity_poly.type
_entity_poly.pdbx_seq_one_letter_code
_entity_poly.pdbx_strand_id
1 'polypeptide(L)'
;MTTLLKFVHLATIALWSGGLVALPFLFWQRRALEAGLDLDRLHRVARLVYVELTSPAAFVAIASGTALIFQQSTFTEWFSVKMMLVAIMAMLHVVAGLVLAQLFLPEGRFGWLSYLALTSAYILLITAIIWVVLAKPHIDANQFAVQLFEPGGLGRWLHQSFGEIRMPTP
;
A
#
# COMPACT_ATOMS: atom_id res chain seq x y z
N MET A 1 -7.48 28.50 1.12
CA MET A 1 -8.15 27.22 1.46
C MET A 1 -7.39 26.00 0.89
N THR A 2 -6.88 26.03 -0.32
CA THR A 2 -6.11 24.93 -0.94
C THR A 2 -4.86 24.51 -0.14
N THR A 3 -4.12 25.46 0.43
CA THR A 3 -2.89 25.18 1.21
C THR A 3 -3.20 24.38 2.47
N LEU A 4 -4.24 24.75 3.22
CA LEU A 4 -4.67 24.03 4.42
C LEU A 4 -5.10 22.59 4.06
N LEU A 5 -5.86 22.43 2.99
CA LEU A 5 -6.32 21.11 2.53
C LEU A 5 -5.14 20.21 2.11
N LYS A 6 -4.15 20.78 1.41
CA LYS A 6 -2.89 20.06 1.08
C LYS A 6 -2.12 19.67 2.31
N PHE A 7 -2.04 20.54 3.31
CA PHE A 7 -1.37 20.24 4.58
C PHE A 7 -2.07 19.10 5.33
N VAL A 8 -3.40 19.17 5.48
CA VAL A 8 -4.19 18.11 6.13
C VAL A 8 -4.01 16.78 5.39
N HIS A 9 -4.09 16.79 4.05
CA HIS A 9 -3.89 15.61 3.23
C HIS A 9 -2.51 14.99 3.43
N LEU A 10 -1.45 15.79 3.40
CA LEU A 10 -0.08 15.32 3.59
C LEU A 10 0.16 14.77 5.00
N ALA A 11 -0.31 15.47 6.03
CA ALA A 11 -0.20 15.05 7.43
C ALA A 11 -0.93 13.72 7.68
N THR A 12 -2.14 13.56 7.13
CA THR A 12 -2.92 12.32 7.31
C THR A 12 -2.34 11.15 6.50
N ILE A 13 -1.76 11.38 5.32
CA ILE A 13 -0.99 10.35 4.60
C ILE A 13 0.21 9.91 5.43
N ALA A 14 0.96 10.82 6.05
CA ALA A 14 2.12 10.48 6.87
C ALA A 14 1.70 9.62 8.08
N LEU A 15 0.61 9.98 8.77
CA LEU A 15 0.06 9.20 9.87
C LEU A 15 -0.44 7.83 9.42
N TRP A 16 -1.17 7.76 8.31
CA TRP A 16 -1.67 6.50 7.76
C TRP A 16 -0.52 5.56 7.35
N SER A 17 0.44 6.04 6.58
CA SER A 17 1.58 5.23 6.14
C SER A 17 2.48 4.81 7.31
N GLY A 18 2.77 5.71 8.25
CA GLY A 18 3.54 5.42 9.45
C GLY A 18 2.86 4.36 10.33
N GLY A 19 1.54 4.46 10.53
CA GLY A 19 0.77 3.47 11.26
C GLY A 19 0.81 2.08 10.61
N LEU A 20 0.64 2.01 9.28
CA LEU A 20 0.71 0.75 8.55
C LEU A 20 2.09 0.07 8.63
N VAL A 21 3.18 0.84 8.63
CA VAL A 21 4.54 0.30 8.79
C VAL A 21 4.79 -0.16 10.22
N ALA A 22 4.21 0.49 11.22
CA ALA A 22 4.37 0.13 12.63
C ALA A 22 3.63 -1.19 13.00
N LEU A 23 2.49 -1.47 12.37
CA LEU A 23 1.64 -2.61 12.71
C LEU A 23 2.33 -3.98 12.58
N PRO A 24 3.02 -4.33 11.48
CA PRO A 24 3.71 -5.62 11.37
C PRO A 24 4.73 -5.85 12.50
N PHE A 25 5.39 -4.78 12.96
CA PHE A 25 6.32 -4.84 14.08
C PHE A 25 5.60 -5.19 15.39
N LEU A 26 4.45 -4.58 15.65
CA LEU A 26 3.61 -4.92 16.80
C LEU A 26 3.08 -6.36 16.70
N PHE A 27 2.68 -6.79 15.51
CA PHE A 27 2.23 -8.16 15.27
C PHE A 27 3.34 -9.19 15.50
N TRP A 28 4.57 -8.85 15.13
CA TRP A 28 5.74 -9.70 15.36
C TRP A 28 6.05 -9.90 16.83
N GLN A 29 5.88 -8.87 17.68
CA GLN A 29 6.11 -8.94 19.12
C GLN A 29 5.19 -9.96 19.80
N ARG A 30 4.01 -10.26 19.24
CA ARG A 30 3.08 -11.26 19.75
C ARG A 30 3.74 -12.63 19.98
N ARG A 31 4.77 -13.00 19.20
CA ARG A 31 5.46 -14.28 19.29
C ARG A 31 6.25 -14.49 20.59
N ALA A 32 6.70 -13.40 21.19
CA ALA A 32 7.52 -13.41 22.40
C ALA A 32 6.68 -13.38 23.68
N LEU A 33 5.35 -13.26 23.57
CA LEU A 33 4.45 -13.09 24.71
C LEU A 33 3.54 -14.30 24.86
N GLU A 34 3.45 -14.79 26.09
CA GLU A 34 2.45 -15.77 26.53
C GLU A 34 1.13 -15.06 26.87
N ALA A 35 0.07 -15.86 27.03
CA ALA A 35 -1.23 -15.33 27.45
C ALA A 35 -1.11 -14.66 28.84
N GLY A 36 -1.56 -13.41 28.94
CA GLY A 36 -1.49 -12.63 30.18
C GLY A 36 -1.51 -11.13 29.93
N LEU A 37 -1.23 -10.36 30.97
CA LEU A 37 -1.33 -8.89 30.98
C LEU A 37 -0.50 -8.20 29.87
N ASP A 38 0.65 -8.74 29.52
CA ASP A 38 1.53 -8.14 28.52
C ASP A 38 0.98 -8.35 27.09
N LEU A 39 0.37 -9.51 26.84
CA LEU A 39 -0.35 -9.76 25.60
C LEU A 39 -1.56 -8.81 25.45
N ASP A 40 -2.31 -8.61 26.54
CA ASP A 40 -3.46 -7.69 26.55
C ASP A 40 -3.02 -6.24 26.33
N ARG A 41 -1.86 -5.85 26.86
CA ARG A 41 -1.28 -4.52 26.62
C ARG A 41 -0.88 -4.35 25.15
N LEU A 42 -0.19 -5.34 24.58
CA LEU A 42 0.19 -5.33 23.16
C LEU A 42 -1.05 -5.24 22.27
N HIS A 43 -2.10 -6.00 22.58
CA HIS A 43 -3.36 -5.95 21.85
C HIS A 43 -4.01 -4.56 21.92
N ARG A 44 -4.06 -3.94 23.10
CA ARG A 44 -4.58 -2.57 23.24
C ARG A 44 -3.78 -1.57 22.42
N VAL A 45 -2.45 -1.64 22.44
CA VAL A 45 -1.58 -0.75 21.65
C VAL A 45 -1.79 -0.97 20.15
N ALA A 46 -1.79 -2.21 19.68
CA ALA A 46 -2.01 -2.51 18.27
C ALA A 46 -3.39 -2.03 17.79
N ARG A 47 -4.42 -2.23 18.63
CA ARG A 47 -5.78 -1.73 18.35
C ARG A 47 -5.85 -0.22 18.34
N LEU A 48 -5.20 0.48 19.28
CA LEU A 48 -5.14 1.94 19.33
C LEU A 48 -4.47 2.45 18.05
N VAL A 49 -3.32 1.92 17.67
CA VAL A 49 -2.61 2.32 16.45
C VAL A 49 -3.49 2.09 15.22
N TYR A 50 -4.15 0.95 15.10
CA TYR A 50 -4.96 0.64 13.94
C TYR A 50 -6.29 1.42 13.91
N VAL A 51 -7.08 1.32 14.98
CA VAL A 51 -8.47 1.83 15.01
C VAL A 51 -8.53 3.33 15.27
N GLU A 52 -7.71 3.84 16.20
CA GLU A 52 -7.84 5.23 16.65
C GLU A 52 -6.89 6.19 15.92
N LEU A 53 -5.79 5.69 15.36
CA LEU A 53 -4.83 6.53 14.65
C LEU A 53 -4.87 6.28 13.14
N THR A 54 -4.59 5.04 12.70
CA THR A 54 -4.37 4.72 11.29
C THR A 54 -5.66 4.77 10.47
N SER A 55 -6.77 4.24 11.00
CA SER A 55 -8.04 4.20 10.26
C SER A 55 -8.68 5.59 10.09
N PRO A 56 -8.76 6.46 11.10
CA PRO A 56 -9.22 7.82 10.88
C PRO A 56 -8.29 8.63 9.96
N ALA A 57 -6.97 8.44 10.09
CA ALA A 57 -6.00 9.08 9.21
C ALA A 57 -6.20 8.66 7.74
N ALA A 58 -6.45 7.37 7.48
CA ALA A 58 -6.76 6.87 6.15
C ALA A 58 -8.03 7.51 5.58
N PHE A 59 -9.09 7.57 6.39
CA PHE A 59 -10.36 8.18 5.99
C PHE A 59 -10.19 9.67 5.63
N VAL A 60 -9.51 10.45 6.49
CA VAL A 60 -9.25 11.88 6.24
C VAL A 60 -8.32 12.06 5.03
N ALA A 61 -7.31 11.19 4.84
CA ALA A 61 -6.42 11.23 3.68
C ALA A 61 -7.21 11.01 2.38
N ILE A 62 -8.09 10.03 2.32
CA ILE A 62 -8.93 9.76 1.15
C ILE A 62 -9.90 10.93 0.90
N ALA A 63 -10.60 11.40 1.93
CA ALA A 63 -11.55 12.50 1.81
C ALA A 63 -10.89 13.81 1.35
N SER A 64 -9.76 14.17 1.95
CA SER A 64 -9.01 15.37 1.58
C SER A 64 -8.38 15.25 0.20
N GLY A 65 -7.90 14.06 -0.18
CA GLY A 65 -7.39 13.76 -1.52
C GLY A 65 -8.47 13.91 -2.58
N THR A 66 -9.66 13.37 -2.33
CA THR A 66 -10.82 13.53 -3.21
C THR A 66 -11.24 14.99 -3.35
N ALA A 67 -11.27 15.75 -2.24
CA ALA A 67 -11.57 17.18 -2.30
C ALA A 67 -10.54 17.98 -3.11
N LEU A 68 -9.24 17.59 -3.07
CA LEU A 68 -8.19 18.20 -3.88
C LEU A 68 -8.37 17.92 -5.39
N ILE A 69 -8.89 16.74 -5.76
CA ILE A 69 -9.18 16.40 -7.16
C ILE A 69 -10.25 17.35 -7.74
N PHE A 70 -11.30 17.64 -6.97
CA PHE A 70 -12.36 18.57 -7.41
C PHE A 70 -11.89 20.02 -7.53
N GLN A 71 -10.82 20.40 -6.82
CA GLN A 71 -10.27 21.77 -6.88
C GLN A 71 -9.19 21.96 -7.97
N GLN A 72 -8.64 20.88 -8.47
CA GLN A 72 -7.58 20.92 -9.48
C GLN A 72 -7.96 19.97 -10.60
N SER A 73 -8.01 20.47 -11.85
CA SER A 73 -8.22 19.64 -13.04
C SER A 73 -6.96 18.80 -13.33
N THR A 74 -6.75 17.74 -12.55
CA THR A 74 -5.52 16.94 -12.54
C THR A 74 -5.70 15.59 -13.23
N PHE A 75 -6.41 15.53 -14.33
CA PHE A 75 -6.53 14.29 -15.11
C PHE A 75 -5.30 14.12 -16.01
N THR A 76 -4.17 13.74 -15.40
CA THR A 76 -2.94 13.39 -16.07
C THR A 76 -2.64 11.90 -15.90
N GLU A 77 -1.88 11.30 -16.79
CA GLU A 77 -1.60 9.85 -16.80
C GLU A 77 -0.99 9.35 -15.50
N TRP A 78 -0.01 10.07 -14.93
CA TRP A 78 0.62 9.72 -13.66
C TRP A 78 -0.38 9.72 -12.48
N PHE A 79 -1.46 10.49 -12.60
CA PHE A 79 -2.52 10.55 -11.59
C PHE A 79 -3.29 9.22 -11.49
N SER A 80 -3.57 8.57 -12.62
CA SER A 80 -4.24 7.25 -12.64
C SER A 80 -3.38 6.18 -11.95
N VAL A 81 -2.06 6.20 -12.18
CA VAL A 81 -1.12 5.29 -11.51
C VAL A 81 -1.10 5.54 -10.01
N LYS A 82 -1.06 6.82 -9.58
CA LYS A 82 -1.16 7.18 -8.17
C LYS A 82 -2.45 6.65 -7.54
N MET A 83 -3.59 6.81 -8.18
CA MET A 83 -4.88 6.33 -7.68
C MET A 83 -4.90 4.80 -7.52
N MET A 84 -4.31 4.06 -8.47
CA MET A 84 -4.17 2.61 -8.37
C MET A 84 -3.30 2.20 -7.17
N LEU A 85 -2.16 2.85 -6.96
CA LEU A 85 -1.29 2.57 -5.81
C LEU A 85 -1.98 2.88 -4.47
N VAL A 86 -2.74 3.97 -4.40
CA VAL A 86 -3.53 4.32 -3.20
C VAL A 86 -4.64 3.29 -2.96
N ALA A 87 -5.28 2.77 -4.00
CA ALA A 87 -6.26 1.69 -3.87
C ALA A 87 -5.62 0.41 -3.31
N ILE A 88 -4.42 0.04 -3.79
CA ILE A 88 -3.65 -1.09 -3.23
C ILE A 88 -3.30 -0.84 -1.76
N MET A 89 -2.93 0.39 -1.39
CA MET A 89 -2.65 0.76 0.00
C MET A 89 -3.90 0.63 0.89
N ALA A 90 -5.08 0.99 0.38
CA ALA A 90 -6.35 0.79 1.09
C ALA A 90 -6.68 -0.70 1.26
N MET A 91 -6.42 -1.54 0.25
CA MET A 91 -6.57 -2.99 0.39
C MET A 91 -5.63 -3.57 1.45
N LEU A 92 -4.36 -3.17 1.45
CA LEU A 92 -3.40 -3.59 2.48
C LEU A 92 -3.78 -3.08 3.88
N HIS A 93 -4.43 -1.92 3.99
CA HIS A 93 -5.00 -1.44 5.25
C HIS A 93 -6.08 -2.39 5.77
N VAL A 94 -6.99 -2.85 4.90
CA VAL A 94 -8.00 -3.85 5.28
C VAL A 94 -7.34 -5.17 5.71
N VAL A 95 -6.31 -5.64 4.98
CA VAL A 95 -5.54 -6.84 5.36
C VAL A 95 -4.92 -6.69 6.75
N ALA A 96 -4.36 -5.51 7.10
CA ALA A 96 -3.85 -5.25 8.45
C ALA A 96 -4.93 -5.41 9.52
N GLY A 97 -6.15 -4.93 9.25
CA GLY A 97 -7.31 -5.08 10.16
C GLY A 97 -7.71 -6.55 10.34
N LEU A 98 -7.73 -7.32 9.26
CA LEU A 98 -8.02 -8.76 9.32
C LEU A 98 -6.93 -9.52 10.11
N VAL A 99 -5.66 -9.19 9.89
CA VAL A 99 -4.54 -9.75 10.65
C VAL A 99 -4.69 -9.39 12.13
N LEU A 100 -4.99 -8.13 12.46
CA LEU A 100 -5.23 -7.69 13.84
C LEU A 100 -6.36 -8.49 14.51
N ALA A 101 -7.48 -8.68 13.81
CA ALA A 101 -8.63 -9.40 14.32
C ALA A 101 -8.32 -10.89 14.62
N GLN A 102 -7.49 -11.53 13.79
CA GLN A 102 -7.17 -12.96 13.90
C GLN A 102 -5.99 -13.23 14.83
N LEU A 103 -5.01 -12.32 14.87
CA LEU A 103 -3.74 -12.55 15.57
C LEU A 103 -3.90 -12.68 17.08
N PHE A 104 -4.84 -11.95 17.66
CA PHE A 104 -5.08 -11.95 19.11
C PHE A 104 -6.09 -12.98 19.59
N LEU A 105 -6.57 -13.86 18.69
CA LEU A 105 -7.26 -15.10 19.08
C LEU A 105 -6.26 -16.09 19.72
N PRO A 106 -6.74 -17.04 20.53
CA PRO A 106 -5.88 -18.00 21.26
C PRO A 106 -4.89 -18.76 20.37
N GLU A 107 -5.29 -19.08 19.14
CA GLU A 107 -4.47 -19.79 18.15
C GLU A 107 -3.75 -18.87 17.14
N GLY A 108 -3.87 -17.54 17.30
CA GLY A 108 -3.31 -16.57 16.38
C GLY A 108 -1.78 -16.66 16.31
N ARG A 109 -1.23 -16.81 15.09
CA ARG A 109 0.21 -16.86 14.83
C ARG A 109 0.58 -15.90 13.72
N PHE A 110 1.68 -15.17 13.90
CA PHE A 110 2.25 -14.30 12.87
C PHE A 110 3.66 -14.76 12.53
N GLY A 111 3.81 -15.33 11.35
CA GLY A 111 5.07 -15.93 10.91
C GLY A 111 6.10 -14.89 10.46
N TRP A 112 7.38 -15.28 10.41
CA TRP A 112 8.48 -14.46 9.87
C TRP A 112 8.23 -14.02 8.42
N LEU A 113 7.75 -14.95 7.59
CA LEU A 113 7.43 -14.63 6.19
C LEU A 113 6.30 -13.60 6.08
N SER A 114 5.26 -13.71 6.91
CA SER A 114 4.17 -12.72 6.94
C SER A 114 4.65 -11.35 7.40
N TYR A 115 5.56 -11.31 8.37
CA TYR A 115 6.21 -10.07 8.82
C TYR A 115 6.99 -9.41 7.69
N LEU A 116 7.89 -10.16 7.05
CA LEU A 116 8.69 -9.63 5.94
C LEU A 116 7.82 -9.21 4.75
N ALA A 117 6.87 -10.06 4.36
CA ALA A 117 5.99 -9.79 3.22
C ALA A 117 5.16 -8.52 3.44
N LEU A 118 4.55 -8.36 4.63
CA LEU A 118 3.70 -7.22 4.92
C LEU A 118 4.53 -5.94 5.06
N THR A 119 5.65 -6.00 5.77
CA THR A 119 6.56 -4.84 5.94
C THR A 119 7.14 -4.39 4.61
N SER A 120 7.66 -5.32 3.79
CA SER A 120 8.21 -4.98 2.48
C SER A 120 7.13 -4.45 1.53
N ALA A 121 5.93 -5.01 1.56
CA ALA A 121 4.80 -4.51 0.76
C ALA A 121 4.47 -3.06 1.10
N TYR A 122 4.41 -2.69 2.38
CA TYR A 122 4.16 -1.30 2.78
C TYR A 122 5.29 -0.37 2.36
N ILE A 123 6.56 -0.73 2.62
CA ILE A 123 7.71 0.10 2.28
C ILE A 123 7.79 0.32 0.77
N LEU A 124 7.68 -0.74 -0.03
CA LEU A 124 7.71 -0.66 -1.49
C LEU A 124 6.56 0.20 -2.03
N LEU A 125 5.35 -0.01 -1.51
CA LEU A 125 4.18 0.72 -1.97
C LEU A 125 4.26 2.22 -1.63
N ILE A 126 4.68 2.56 -0.40
CA ILE A 126 4.86 3.95 0.02
C ILE A 126 5.95 4.62 -0.82
N THR A 127 7.07 3.92 -1.04
CA THR A 127 8.17 4.42 -1.89
C THR A 127 7.71 4.63 -3.33
N ALA A 128 6.93 3.70 -3.89
CA ALA A 128 6.36 3.83 -5.22
C ALA A 128 5.41 5.03 -5.34
N ILE A 129 4.54 5.25 -4.34
CA ILE A 129 3.64 6.42 -4.31
C ILE A 129 4.45 7.72 -4.27
N ILE A 130 5.45 7.81 -3.41
CA ILE A 130 6.32 8.99 -3.29
C ILE A 130 7.06 9.22 -4.63
N TRP A 131 7.60 8.16 -5.22
CA TRP A 131 8.31 8.25 -6.50
C TRP A 131 7.39 8.77 -7.62
N VAL A 132 6.19 8.21 -7.77
CA VAL A 132 5.22 8.67 -8.79
C VAL A 132 4.83 10.12 -8.59
N VAL A 133 4.67 10.56 -7.33
CA VAL A 133 4.29 11.96 -7.01
C VAL A 133 5.42 12.92 -7.31
N LEU A 134 6.68 12.55 -7.04
CA LEU A 134 7.86 13.41 -7.25
C LEU A 134 8.31 13.41 -8.70
N ALA A 135 8.42 12.23 -9.31
CA ALA A 135 8.94 12.07 -10.66
C ALA A 135 7.92 12.48 -11.74
N LYS A 136 6.60 12.40 -11.43
CA LYS A 136 5.50 12.65 -12.40
C LYS A 136 5.79 12.00 -13.76
N PRO A 137 6.09 10.69 -13.80
CA PRO A 137 6.52 10.04 -15.03
C PRO A 137 5.45 10.17 -16.11
N HIS A 138 5.85 10.48 -17.33
CA HIS A 138 4.99 10.33 -18.50
C HIS A 138 4.83 8.83 -18.78
N ILE A 139 3.81 8.23 -18.20
CA ILE A 139 3.47 6.82 -18.40
C ILE A 139 2.29 6.80 -19.36
N ASP A 140 2.55 6.49 -20.62
CA ASP A 140 1.48 6.26 -21.58
C ASP A 140 0.80 4.90 -21.28
N ALA A 141 -0.05 4.92 -20.25
CA ALA A 141 -0.75 3.73 -19.78
C ALA A 141 -1.63 3.10 -20.87
N ASN A 142 -2.10 3.90 -21.82
CA ASN A 142 -2.87 3.41 -22.95
C ASN A 142 -1.99 2.62 -23.93
N GLN A 143 -0.77 3.08 -24.23
CA GLN A 143 0.13 2.33 -25.08
C GLN A 143 0.56 1.01 -24.43
N PHE A 144 0.86 1.02 -23.12
CA PHE A 144 1.24 -0.20 -22.41
C PHE A 144 0.09 -1.21 -22.33
N ALA A 145 -1.12 -0.76 -22.00
CA ALA A 145 -2.29 -1.62 -21.95
C ALA A 145 -2.67 -2.16 -23.32
N VAL A 146 -2.70 -1.31 -24.35
CA VAL A 146 -3.00 -1.71 -25.74
C VAL A 146 -1.97 -2.72 -26.24
N GLN A 147 -0.67 -2.47 -26.02
CA GLN A 147 0.40 -3.40 -26.42
C GLN A 147 0.31 -4.77 -25.74
N LEU A 148 -0.12 -4.81 -24.46
CA LEU A 148 -0.22 -6.05 -23.70
C LEU A 148 -1.46 -6.89 -24.13
N PHE A 149 -2.59 -6.22 -24.37
CA PHE A 149 -3.87 -6.87 -24.68
C PHE A 149 -4.15 -7.06 -26.18
N GLU A 150 -3.30 -6.52 -27.07
CA GLU A 150 -3.35 -6.86 -28.50
C GLU A 150 -3.02 -8.33 -28.71
N PRO A 151 -3.61 -9.00 -29.72
CA PRO A 151 -3.25 -10.36 -30.09
C PRO A 151 -1.73 -10.48 -30.34
N GLY A 152 -1.04 -11.33 -29.57
CA GLY A 152 0.41 -11.48 -29.60
C GLY A 152 1.22 -10.41 -28.86
N GLY A 153 0.59 -9.44 -28.18
CA GLY A 153 1.24 -8.36 -27.45
C GLY A 153 2.16 -8.84 -26.33
N LEU A 154 1.70 -9.83 -25.56
CA LEU A 154 2.51 -10.44 -24.51
C LEU A 154 3.77 -11.12 -25.06
N GLY A 155 3.66 -11.79 -26.21
CA GLY A 155 4.82 -12.40 -26.88
C GLY A 155 5.84 -11.37 -27.35
N ARG A 156 5.37 -10.26 -27.95
CA ARG A 156 6.26 -9.15 -28.36
C ARG A 156 6.96 -8.52 -27.17
N TRP A 157 6.23 -8.27 -26.07
CA TRP A 157 6.79 -7.70 -24.84
C TRP A 157 7.85 -8.60 -24.21
N LEU A 158 7.59 -9.92 -24.15
CA LEU A 158 8.56 -10.91 -23.66
C LEU A 158 9.81 -10.94 -24.52
N HIS A 159 9.68 -10.92 -25.85
CA HIS A 159 10.82 -10.87 -26.77
C HIS A 159 11.64 -9.58 -26.61
N GLN A 160 11.01 -8.45 -26.40
CA GLN A 160 11.70 -7.18 -26.18
C GLN A 160 12.41 -7.09 -24.80
N SER A 161 11.81 -7.73 -23.76
CA SER A 161 12.34 -7.65 -22.39
C SER A 161 13.42 -8.71 -22.10
N PHE A 162 13.37 -9.87 -22.72
CA PHE A 162 14.24 -11.02 -22.42
C PHE A 162 15.14 -11.45 -23.60
N GLY A 163 15.11 -10.73 -24.72
CA GLY A 163 15.87 -11.09 -25.90
C GLY A 163 15.40 -12.39 -26.58
N GLU A 164 15.94 -12.70 -27.75
CA GLU A 164 15.64 -13.96 -28.45
C GLU A 164 16.06 -15.16 -27.59
N ILE A 165 15.10 -15.84 -26.96
CA ILE A 165 15.33 -17.20 -26.49
C ILE A 165 15.46 -18.06 -27.75
N ARG A 166 16.68 -18.27 -28.21
CA ARG A 166 16.97 -19.23 -29.27
C ARG A 166 16.52 -20.60 -28.80
N MET A 167 15.37 -21.07 -29.26
CA MET A 167 15.00 -22.46 -29.13
C MET A 167 15.96 -23.23 -30.06
N PRO A 168 16.68 -24.26 -29.57
CA PRO A 168 17.42 -25.14 -30.44
C PRO A 168 16.39 -25.85 -31.33
N THR A 169 16.47 -25.59 -32.64
CA THR A 169 15.75 -26.40 -33.64
C THR A 169 16.31 -27.82 -33.64
N PRO A 170 15.45 -28.88 -33.72
CA PRO A 170 15.86 -30.27 -33.73
C PRO A 170 16.71 -30.64 -34.94
#